data_a6fc305ce0467e0969a9d85a79775394
#
_entry.id   a6fc305ce0467e0969a9d85a79775394
#
_cell.length_a   1.000
_cell.length_b   1.000
_cell.length_c   1.000
_cell.angle_alpha   90.00
_cell.angle_beta   90.00
_cell.angle_gamma   90.00
#
_symmetry.space_group_name_H-M   'P 1'
#
loop_
_entity.id
_entity.type
_entity.pdbx_description
1 polymer ?
#
loop_
_entity_poly.entity_id
_entity_poly.type
_entity_poly.pdbx_seq_one_letter_code
_entity_poly.pdbx_strand_id
1 'polypeptide(L)'
;MLFNIFGAERRSHSLENPSVSLTDASAWSAFFNTASSLTGETITFEKALSIPAVWAAVNVIAGTIAHLPFHLFKTQGAVTEKDSANPLYRVIHDRPNDIHTSYAFRKMLVSRLLLDGRFLSIIVADGAGRTTGLIPVPVSKVTIRQQISARGLSRSYTIDGVTYSHTQILDFTLLVADDGVSTISPLVVHRDTFGLMLAAERYASTLLVNGGVPPLALETPAASSPEANTRASEQISTIIAANKRHANKVLPLPTGFSLTPIGVNARDQQLLELRQFQIGEVARILNIAPAMLHDLSTGTYSNVEQQNLNFAQHTIVPLVELIEQEMNAKLFGKKNSNSFVEFDLDGLQRGDFTSRMTGLAMAVNTALITPNEARALDNRPPLEGGDELMIQGATVRLKAQPDTAASEAAQTQPEHQQPATQDETNPVEDNENAE
;
A
#
# COMPACT_ATOMS: atom_id res chain seq x y z
N MET A 1 -10.90 55.30 -8.90
CA MET A 1 -11.22 54.44 -7.72
C MET A 1 -11.18 52.99 -8.20
N LEU A 2 -10.03 52.35 -8.04
CA LEU A 2 -9.85 50.93 -8.40
C LEU A 2 -9.68 50.18 -7.07
N PHE A 3 -10.65 49.31 -6.78
CA PHE A 3 -10.65 48.46 -5.62
C PHE A 3 -9.58 47.37 -5.76
N ASN A 4 -8.65 47.35 -4.83
CA ASN A 4 -7.63 46.36 -4.66
C ASN A 4 -8.22 45.17 -3.89
N ILE A 5 -8.54 44.04 -4.55
CA ILE A 5 -9.27 42.88 -3.97
C ILE A 5 -8.33 41.68 -3.72
N PHE A 6 -7.02 41.81 -3.81
CA PHE A 6 -6.10 40.70 -3.52
C PHE A 6 -5.03 41.12 -2.51
N GLY A 7 -5.34 40.94 -1.24
CA GLY A 7 -4.42 41.11 -0.14
C GLY A 7 -4.80 40.23 1.05
N ALA A 8 -4.90 38.89 0.84
CA ALA A 8 -4.87 37.98 1.98
C ALA A 8 -3.43 37.76 2.38
N GLU A 9 -2.89 38.62 3.25
CA GLU A 9 -1.64 38.36 3.96
C GLU A 9 -1.77 37.04 4.73
N ARG A 10 -1.04 36.01 4.29
CA ARG A 10 -0.77 34.82 5.12
C ARG A 10 0.16 35.27 6.24
N ARG A 11 -0.40 35.66 7.38
CA ARG A 11 0.36 35.87 8.61
C ARG A 11 0.85 34.52 9.10
N SER A 12 2.16 34.28 9.01
CA SER A 12 2.79 33.18 9.71
C SER A 12 2.71 33.42 11.20
N HIS A 13 1.89 32.66 11.92
CA HIS A 13 1.82 32.71 13.36
C HIS A 13 3.09 32.10 13.96
N SER A 14 3.95 32.94 14.57
CA SER A 14 5.10 32.50 15.34
C SER A 14 4.69 32.26 16.80
N LEU A 15 5.19 31.19 17.41
CA LEU A 15 5.00 30.90 18.85
C LEU A 15 5.59 32.01 19.77
N GLU A 16 6.47 32.86 19.23
CA GLU A 16 7.11 33.97 19.96
C GLU A 16 6.20 35.19 20.09
N ASN A 17 5.09 35.24 19.36
CA ASN A 17 4.14 36.34 19.45
C ASN A 17 2.71 35.82 19.51
N PRO A 18 2.19 35.44 20.70
CA PRO A 18 0.87 34.82 20.86
C PRO A 18 -0.23 35.85 20.71
N SER A 19 -0.44 36.38 19.50
CA SER A 19 -1.61 37.18 19.15
C SER A 19 -2.89 36.34 19.02
N VAL A 20 -2.77 35.03 19.12
CA VAL A 20 -3.86 34.04 19.01
C VAL A 20 -3.90 33.22 20.29
N SER A 21 -5.08 33.09 20.88
CA SER A 21 -5.27 32.29 22.09
C SER A 21 -4.87 30.83 21.84
N LEU A 22 -4.16 30.23 22.79
CA LEU A 22 -3.82 28.80 22.78
C LEU A 22 -5.09 27.88 22.81
N THR A 23 -6.25 28.48 23.04
CA THR A 23 -7.55 27.77 23.00
C THR A 23 -8.23 27.85 21.62
N ASP A 24 -7.66 28.57 20.66
CA ASP A 24 -8.24 28.71 19.34
C ASP A 24 -7.95 27.45 18.49
N ALA A 25 -9.00 26.71 18.16
CA ALA A 25 -8.91 25.50 17.35
C ALA A 25 -8.28 25.76 15.96
N SER A 26 -8.42 26.97 15.40
CA SER A 26 -7.82 27.35 14.11
C SER A 26 -6.30 27.50 14.20
N ALA A 27 -5.80 28.03 15.33
CA ALA A 27 -4.36 28.15 15.59
C ALA A 27 -3.72 26.77 15.78
N TRP A 28 -4.40 25.87 16.50
CA TRP A 28 -3.95 24.50 16.67
C TRP A 28 -3.96 23.72 15.35
N SER A 29 -4.98 23.88 14.50
CA SER A 29 -5.05 23.23 13.20
C SER A 29 -3.92 23.68 12.27
N ALA A 30 -3.55 24.96 12.29
CA ALA A 30 -2.42 25.49 11.53
C ALA A 30 -1.08 24.97 12.08
N PHE A 31 -0.97 24.83 13.40
CA PHE A 31 0.25 24.35 14.05
C PHE A 31 0.51 22.85 13.83
N PHE A 32 -0.54 22.03 13.88
CA PHE A 32 -0.40 20.58 13.69
C PHE A 32 -0.59 20.13 12.24
N ASN A 33 -0.69 21.06 11.30
CA ASN A 33 -0.99 20.78 9.88
C ASN A 33 -2.28 19.95 9.68
N THR A 34 -3.18 19.98 10.68
CA THR A 34 -4.48 19.32 10.67
C THR A 34 -5.53 20.29 10.16
N ALA A 35 -5.53 20.57 8.86
CA ALA A 35 -6.62 21.34 8.27
C ALA A 35 -7.91 20.53 8.36
N SER A 36 -9.00 21.16 8.81
CA SER A 36 -10.32 20.56 8.75
C SER A 36 -10.73 20.36 7.28
N SER A 37 -11.42 19.27 7.00
CA SER A 37 -12.03 19.04 5.69
C SER A 37 -13.18 20.02 5.44
N LEU A 38 -13.64 20.15 4.20
CA LEU A 38 -14.83 20.92 3.83
C LEU A 38 -16.08 20.45 4.59
N THR A 39 -16.10 19.21 5.05
CA THR A 39 -17.19 18.66 5.89
C THR A 39 -17.07 19.03 7.37
N GLY A 40 -16.04 19.82 7.77
CA GLY A 40 -15.77 20.18 9.15
C GLY A 40 -15.08 19.11 9.99
N GLU A 41 -14.73 17.95 9.38
CA GLU A 41 -14.01 16.88 10.05
C GLU A 41 -12.50 17.14 10.05
N THR A 42 -11.89 17.01 11.23
CA THR A 42 -10.42 16.96 11.33
C THR A 42 -9.96 15.54 11.06
N ILE A 43 -9.16 15.33 10.02
CA ILE A 43 -8.66 14.03 9.62
C ILE A 43 -7.34 13.76 10.35
N THR A 44 -7.33 12.72 11.19
CA THR A 44 -6.13 12.18 11.84
C THR A 44 -5.82 10.80 11.30
N PHE A 45 -4.64 10.28 11.60
CA PHE A 45 -4.24 8.92 11.26
C PHE A 45 -5.28 7.88 11.75
N GLU A 46 -5.73 8.02 13.00
CA GLU A 46 -6.69 7.09 13.60
C GLU A 46 -8.06 7.18 12.92
N LYS A 47 -8.52 8.42 12.62
CA LYS A 47 -9.78 8.61 11.91
C LYS A 47 -9.73 8.08 10.47
N ALA A 48 -8.61 8.25 9.78
CA ALA A 48 -8.47 7.67 8.46
C ALA A 48 -8.50 6.13 8.50
N LEU A 49 -7.84 5.52 9.48
CA LEU A 49 -7.88 4.07 9.70
C LEU A 49 -9.26 3.55 10.15
N SER A 50 -10.16 4.39 10.67
CA SER A 50 -11.53 3.96 10.96
C SER A 50 -12.35 3.72 9.70
N ILE A 51 -11.91 4.22 8.54
CA ILE A 51 -12.54 3.96 7.24
C ILE A 51 -12.15 2.55 6.78
N PRO A 52 -13.10 1.61 6.60
CA PRO A 52 -12.78 0.21 6.31
C PRO A 52 -11.91 0.01 5.06
N ALA A 53 -12.15 0.78 4.00
CA ALA A 53 -11.36 0.69 2.76
C ALA A 53 -9.90 1.14 2.98
N VAL A 54 -9.68 2.19 3.78
CA VAL A 54 -8.33 2.66 4.15
C VAL A 54 -7.62 1.63 5.00
N TRP A 55 -8.32 1.07 6.01
CA TRP A 55 -7.80 0.00 6.85
C TRP A 55 -7.36 -1.20 6.02
N ALA A 56 -8.20 -1.66 5.09
CA ALA A 56 -7.90 -2.78 4.21
C ALA A 56 -6.67 -2.50 3.34
N ALA A 57 -6.63 -1.34 2.66
CA ALA A 57 -5.52 -0.96 1.78
C ALA A 57 -4.19 -0.88 2.54
N VAL A 58 -4.17 -0.17 3.69
CA VAL A 58 -2.96 -0.04 4.51
C VAL A 58 -2.49 -1.40 5.02
N ASN A 59 -3.42 -2.27 5.46
CA ASN A 59 -3.04 -3.61 5.93
C ASN A 59 -2.49 -4.50 4.81
N VAL A 60 -3.06 -4.44 3.60
CA VAL A 60 -2.55 -5.19 2.45
C VAL A 60 -1.15 -4.73 2.09
N ILE A 61 -0.94 -3.42 1.87
CA ILE A 61 0.36 -2.89 1.43
C ILE A 61 1.42 -3.07 2.54
N ALA A 62 1.12 -2.59 3.76
CA ALA A 62 2.06 -2.67 4.86
C ALA A 62 2.32 -4.12 5.33
N GLY A 63 1.30 -4.98 5.25
CA GLY A 63 1.42 -6.40 5.55
C GLY A 63 2.31 -7.12 4.54
N THR A 64 2.15 -6.84 3.26
CA THR A 64 2.97 -7.42 2.19
C THR A 64 4.44 -7.04 2.38
N ILE A 65 4.77 -5.74 2.53
CA ILE A 65 6.17 -5.31 2.73
C ILE A 65 6.75 -5.85 4.04
N ALA A 66 5.96 -5.87 5.12
CA ALA A 66 6.42 -6.41 6.39
C ALA A 66 6.69 -7.92 6.35
N HIS A 67 6.01 -8.66 5.47
CA HIS A 67 6.20 -10.10 5.29
C HIS A 67 7.42 -10.43 4.43
N LEU A 68 7.87 -9.54 3.55
CA LEU A 68 9.04 -9.79 2.71
C LEU A 68 10.27 -10.07 3.55
N PRO A 69 11.09 -11.08 3.19
CA PRO A 69 12.39 -11.28 3.80
C PRO A 69 13.28 -10.05 3.56
N PHE A 70 13.95 -9.56 4.60
CA PHE A 70 14.83 -8.40 4.52
C PHE A 70 16.20 -8.80 5.04
N HIS A 71 17.18 -8.80 4.14
CA HIS A 71 18.48 -9.35 4.40
C HIS A 71 19.60 -8.31 4.29
N LEU A 72 20.68 -8.58 5.02
CA LEU A 72 21.94 -7.88 4.87
C LEU A 72 22.85 -8.71 3.97
N PHE A 73 23.36 -8.07 2.93
CA PHE A 73 24.30 -8.66 1.99
C PHE A 73 25.67 -7.99 2.13
N LYS A 74 26.69 -8.78 1.77
CA LYS A 74 28.06 -8.31 1.66
C LYS A 74 28.67 -8.76 0.33
N THR A 75 29.20 -7.81 -0.42
CA THR A 75 29.88 -8.10 -1.70
C THR A 75 31.37 -8.26 -1.46
N GLN A 76 31.94 -9.38 -1.90
CA GLN A 76 33.37 -9.65 -1.88
C GLN A 76 33.85 -9.98 -3.31
N GLY A 77 34.42 -8.99 -3.98
CA GLY A 77 34.76 -9.12 -5.41
C GLY A 77 33.50 -9.22 -6.28
N ALA A 78 33.31 -10.35 -6.96
CA ALA A 78 32.16 -10.62 -7.81
C ALA A 78 31.03 -11.40 -7.11
N VAL A 79 31.25 -11.83 -5.86
CA VAL A 79 30.29 -12.67 -5.13
C VAL A 79 29.55 -11.83 -4.09
N THR A 80 28.24 -11.95 -4.05
CA THR A 80 27.37 -11.33 -3.04
C THR A 80 26.76 -12.43 -2.18
N GLU A 81 26.99 -12.34 -0.87
CA GLU A 81 26.54 -13.33 0.11
C GLU A 81 25.74 -12.68 1.23
N LYS A 82 24.83 -13.43 1.84
CA LYS A 82 24.07 -12.97 3.03
C LYS A 82 25.04 -12.91 4.23
N ASP A 83 25.16 -11.73 4.85
CA ASP A 83 26.01 -11.50 6.01
C ASP A 83 25.21 -11.65 7.33
N SER A 84 24.82 -12.89 7.63
CA SER A 84 24.09 -13.23 8.86
C SER A 84 24.93 -13.15 10.14
N ALA A 85 26.26 -13.13 10.02
CA ALA A 85 27.17 -13.02 11.15
C ALA A 85 27.31 -11.58 11.67
N ASN A 86 26.91 -10.60 10.89
CA ASN A 86 26.99 -9.20 11.26
C ASN A 86 25.96 -8.85 12.35
N PRO A 87 26.32 -8.17 13.44
CA PRO A 87 25.38 -7.77 14.48
C PRO A 87 24.18 -6.95 13.97
N LEU A 88 24.37 -6.17 12.90
CA LEU A 88 23.32 -5.40 12.24
C LEU A 88 22.24 -6.29 11.62
N TYR A 89 22.59 -7.52 11.19
CA TYR A 89 21.62 -8.48 10.65
C TYR A 89 20.47 -8.72 11.61
N ARG A 90 20.78 -8.94 12.91
CA ARG A 90 19.77 -9.12 13.94
C ARG A 90 18.83 -7.91 14.10
N VAL A 91 19.38 -6.70 14.01
CA VAL A 91 18.60 -5.45 14.12
C VAL A 91 17.61 -5.31 12.95
N ILE A 92 18.03 -5.68 11.75
CA ILE A 92 17.22 -5.52 10.54
C ILE A 92 16.22 -6.68 10.39
N HIS A 93 16.71 -7.91 10.54
CA HIS A 93 15.95 -9.12 10.25
C HIS A 93 15.05 -9.56 11.39
N ASP A 94 15.56 -9.56 12.65
CA ASP A 94 14.83 -10.13 13.77
C ASP A 94 14.12 -9.08 14.62
N ARG A 95 14.89 -8.17 15.25
CA ARG A 95 14.38 -7.18 16.19
C ARG A 95 15.13 -5.86 16.09
N PRO A 96 14.49 -4.80 15.62
CA PRO A 96 15.07 -3.46 15.56
C PRO A 96 15.26 -2.84 16.96
N ASN A 97 14.54 -3.30 17.97
CA ASN A 97 14.65 -2.90 19.38
C ASN A 97 14.04 -3.97 20.30
N ASP A 98 14.13 -3.76 21.61
CA ASP A 98 13.67 -4.74 22.60
C ASP A 98 12.15 -4.95 22.62
N ILE A 99 11.39 -4.00 22.05
CA ILE A 99 9.92 -3.99 22.10
C ILE A 99 9.31 -4.57 20.83
N HIS A 100 9.83 -4.16 19.65
CA HIS A 100 9.23 -4.47 18.35
C HIS A 100 9.95 -5.62 17.65
N THR A 101 9.18 -6.50 17.03
CA THR A 101 9.69 -7.40 16.00
C THR A 101 9.97 -6.64 14.71
N SER A 102 10.83 -7.17 13.84
CA SER A 102 11.10 -6.58 12.53
C SER A 102 9.82 -6.42 11.69
N TYR A 103 8.93 -7.42 11.75
CA TYR A 103 7.62 -7.35 11.09
C TYR A 103 6.77 -6.16 11.59
N ALA A 104 6.63 -6.02 12.92
CA ALA A 104 5.82 -4.94 13.51
C ALA A 104 6.40 -3.56 13.19
N PHE A 105 7.73 -3.41 13.25
CA PHE A 105 8.43 -2.17 12.91
C PHE A 105 8.21 -1.79 11.44
N ARG A 106 8.41 -2.72 10.51
CA ARG A 106 8.21 -2.47 9.07
C ARG A 106 6.74 -2.18 8.75
N LYS A 107 5.81 -2.90 9.38
CA LYS A 107 4.37 -2.62 9.20
C LYS A 107 4.02 -1.21 9.68
N MET A 108 4.53 -0.79 10.84
CA MET A 108 4.35 0.56 11.37
C MET A 108 4.98 1.61 10.45
N LEU A 109 6.22 1.40 9.98
CA LEU A 109 6.91 2.27 9.05
C LEU A 109 6.06 2.53 7.80
N VAL A 110 5.64 1.46 7.13
CA VAL A 110 4.87 1.58 5.88
C VAL A 110 3.50 2.20 6.13
N SER A 111 2.81 1.83 7.22
CA SER A 111 1.49 2.42 7.55
C SER A 111 1.59 3.94 7.76
N ARG A 112 2.62 4.41 8.45
CA ARG A 112 2.85 5.85 8.65
C ARG A 112 3.28 6.53 7.36
N LEU A 113 4.12 5.88 6.57
CA LEU A 113 4.56 6.41 5.28
C LEU A 113 3.37 6.61 4.32
N LEU A 114 2.45 5.65 4.24
CA LEU A 114 1.27 5.72 3.37
C LEU A 114 0.27 6.80 3.76
N LEU A 115 0.13 7.10 5.05
CA LEU A 115 -0.88 8.05 5.54
C LEU A 115 -0.26 9.41 5.89
N ASP A 116 0.73 9.42 6.78
CA ASP A 116 1.39 10.66 7.22
C ASP A 116 2.43 11.16 6.19
N GLY A 117 2.85 10.29 5.26
CA GLY A 117 3.85 10.59 4.24
C GLY A 117 5.29 10.55 4.77
N ARG A 118 5.51 10.33 6.07
CA ARG A 118 6.83 10.31 6.71
C ARG A 118 6.89 9.35 7.88
N PHE A 119 8.05 8.71 8.03
CA PHE A 119 8.38 7.92 9.21
C PHE A 119 9.81 8.21 9.64
N LEU A 120 10.00 8.39 10.94
CA LEU A 120 11.30 8.71 11.55
C LEU A 120 11.71 7.63 12.53
N SER A 121 13.01 7.29 12.53
CA SER A 121 13.59 6.38 13.51
C SER A 121 14.99 6.81 13.91
N ILE A 122 15.29 6.79 15.22
CA ILE A 122 16.62 7.02 15.75
C ILE A 122 17.47 5.77 15.53
N ILE A 123 18.67 5.96 15.01
CA ILE A 123 19.71 4.93 14.93
C ILE A 123 20.47 4.93 16.26
N VAL A 124 20.31 3.88 17.05
CA VAL A 124 21.07 3.68 18.28
C VAL A 124 22.39 3.00 17.93
N ALA A 125 23.51 3.61 18.35
CA ALA A 125 24.83 3.03 18.15
C ALA A 125 25.55 2.81 19.46
N ASP A 126 26.42 1.80 19.49
CA ASP A 126 27.32 1.56 20.62
C ASP A 126 28.51 2.53 20.62
N GLY A 127 29.38 2.46 21.65
CA GLY A 127 30.58 3.30 21.75
C GLY A 127 31.59 3.12 20.60
N ALA A 128 31.46 2.05 19.81
CA ALA A 128 32.28 1.77 18.62
C ALA A 128 31.60 2.27 17.33
N GLY A 129 30.41 2.89 17.43
CA GLY A 129 29.64 3.39 16.28
C GLY A 129 28.88 2.31 15.51
N ARG A 130 28.74 1.11 16.05
CA ARG A 130 27.96 0.02 15.43
C ARG A 130 26.50 0.18 15.80
N THR A 131 25.61 0.08 14.83
CA THR A 131 24.16 0.14 15.05
C THR A 131 23.68 -1.04 15.88
N THR A 132 23.06 -0.74 17.02
CA THR A 132 22.52 -1.74 17.97
C THR A 132 21.00 -1.76 18.00
N GLY A 133 20.35 -0.72 17.47
CA GLY A 133 18.89 -0.66 17.44
C GLY A 133 18.32 0.49 16.65
N LEU A 134 17.01 0.41 16.36
CA LEU A 134 16.22 1.41 15.69
C LEU A 134 15.00 1.76 16.57
N ILE A 135 14.86 3.02 16.95
CA ILE A 135 13.76 3.49 17.80
C ILE A 135 12.83 4.36 16.97
N PRO A 136 11.56 3.95 16.73
CA PRO A 136 10.59 4.76 16.00
C PRO A 136 10.21 6.00 16.82
N VAL A 137 10.09 7.13 16.14
CA VAL A 137 9.74 8.42 16.76
C VAL A 137 8.52 9.02 16.05
N PRO A 138 7.49 9.44 16.78
CA PRO A 138 6.36 10.16 16.20
C PRO A 138 6.84 11.49 15.55
N VAL A 139 6.42 11.72 14.30
CA VAL A 139 6.79 12.94 13.55
C VAL A 139 6.39 14.21 14.30
N SER A 140 5.27 14.18 15.03
CA SER A 140 4.78 15.31 15.84
C SER A 140 5.72 15.74 16.97
N LYS A 141 6.65 14.88 17.39
CA LYS A 141 7.64 15.20 18.44
C LYS A 141 8.96 15.70 17.88
N VAL A 142 9.10 15.79 16.56
CA VAL A 142 10.38 16.08 15.92
C VAL A 142 10.33 17.45 15.25
N THR A 143 11.26 18.32 15.63
CA THR A 143 11.53 19.58 14.92
C THR A 143 12.70 19.39 13.98
N ILE A 144 12.48 19.63 12.70
CA ILE A 144 13.49 19.45 11.65
C ILE A 144 13.99 20.83 11.24
N ARG A 145 15.31 21.00 11.24
CA ARG A 145 15.97 22.24 10.74
C ARG A 145 16.95 21.87 9.65
N GLN A 146 16.85 22.58 8.53
CA GLN A 146 17.76 22.44 7.40
C GLN A 146 18.50 23.75 7.18
N GLN A 147 19.80 23.65 6.96
CA GLN A 147 20.63 24.78 6.66
C GLN A 147 21.43 24.53 5.37
N ILE A 148 21.34 25.45 4.44
CA ILE A 148 22.13 25.45 3.22
C ILE A 148 23.31 26.38 3.45
N SER A 149 24.51 25.86 3.32
CA SER A 149 25.76 26.63 3.50
C SER A 149 26.69 26.40 2.31
N ALA A 150 27.74 27.18 2.21
CA ALA A 150 28.78 26.98 1.19
C ALA A 150 29.46 25.58 1.28
N ARG A 151 29.36 24.91 2.42
CA ARG A 151 29.87 23.54 2.64
C ARG A 151 28.88 22.45 2.27
N GLY A 152 27.67 22.81 1.85
CA GLY A 152 26.60 21.90 1.48
C GLY A 152 25.36 21.99 2.37
N LEU A 153 24.53 20.98 2.24
CA LEU A 153 23.27 20.83 2.96
C LEU A 153 23.50 20.12 4.31
N SER A 154 23.03 20.71 5.40
CA SER A 154 23.00 20.06 6.72
C SER A 154 21.57 20.01 7.25
N ARG A 155 21.19 18.88 7.86
CA ARG A 155 19.88 18.68 8.48
C ARG A 155 20.06 18.17 9.90
N SER A 156 19.31 18.75 10.84
CA SER A 156 19.28 18.35 12.24
C SER A 156 17.86 18.11 12.69
N TYR A 157 17.70 17.20 13.63
CA TYR A 157 16.41 16.76 14.17
C TYR A 157 16.44 16.97 15.69
N THR A 158 15.51 17.75 16.23
CA THR A 158 15.40 17.96 17.67
C THR A 158 14.21 17.16 18.17
N ILE A 159 14.46 16.24 19.12
CA ILE A 159 13.49 15.32 19.70
C ILE A 159 13.59 15.44 21.22
N ASP A 160 12.51 15.83 21.89
CA ASP A 160 12.47 16.03 23.34
C ASP A 160 13.66 16.85 23.88
N GLY A 161 14.07 17.90 23.14
CA GLY A 161 15.17 18.80 23.50
C GLY A 161 16.58 18.33 23.12
N VAL A 162 16.74 17.08 22.64
CA VAL A 162 18.01 16.53 22.17
C VAL A 162 18.10 16.69 20.65
N THR A 163 19.26 17.19 20.17
CA THR A 163 19.51 17.39 18.75
C THR A 163 20.34 16.25 18.16
N TYR A 164 19.80 15.63 17.13
CA TYR A 164 20.44 14.56 16.36
C TYR A 164 20.88 15.07 14.99
N SER A 165 21.99 14.55 14.50
CA SER A 165 22.44 14.79 13.12
C SER A 165 21.64 13.96 12.13
N HIS A 166 21.69 14.31 10.83
CA HIS A 166 21.05 13.56 9.77
C HIS A 166 21.55 12.10 9.64
N THR A 167 22.76 11.80 10.14
CA THR A 167 23.32 10.43 10.13
C THR A 167 22.81 9.55 11.25
N GLN A 168 22.16 10.13 12.26
CA GLN A 168 21.62 9.42 13.41
C GLN A 168 20.12 9.15 13.32
N ILE A 169 19.48 9.64 12.25
CA ILE A 169 18.03 9.50 12.02
C ILE A 169 17.80 8.87 10.65
N LEU A 170 17.03 7.80 10.61
CA LEU A 170 16.37 7.33 9.40
C LEU A 170 15.14 8.21 9.14
N ASP A 171 15.07 8.81 7.97
CA ASP A 171 14.03 9.76 7.58
C ASP A 171 13.38 9.33 6.27
N PHE A 172 12.42 8.41 6.38
CA PHE A 172 11.66 7.92 5.25
C PHE A 172 10.58 8.94 4.89
N THR A 173 10.63 9.48 3.69
CA THR A 173 9.69 10.48 3.19
C THR A 173 9.14 10.07 1.84
N LEU A 174 7.81 9.95 1.74
CA LEU A 174 7.12 9.49 0.54
C LEU A 174 7.21 10.55 -0.57
N LEU A 175 6.87 11.79 -0.24
CA LEU A 175 6.93 12.90 -1.17
C LEU A 175 7.43 14.15 -0.44
N VAL A 176 8.52 14.71 -0.92
CA VAL A 176 9.16 15.90 -0.34
C VAL A 176 8.55 17.15 -0.98
N ALA A 177 8.23 18.15 -0.17
CA ALA A 177 7.78 19.46 -0.63
C ALA A 177 8.92 20.30 -1.23
N ASP A 178 8.59 21.42 -1.86
CA ASP A 178 9.55 22.31 -2.54
C ASP A 178 10.64 22.87 -1.62
N ASP A 179 10.38 22.92 -0.31
CA ASP A 179 11.38 23.36 0.69
C ASP A 179 12.49 22.31 0.93
N GLY A 180 12.33 21.11 0.36
CA GLY A 180 13.25 19.98 0.54
C GLY A 180 13.25 19.37 1.94
N VAL A 181 12.36 19.79 2.85
CA VAL A 181 12.29 19.35 4.25
C VAL A 181 10.94 18.80 4.63
N SER A 182 9.89 19.57 4.30
CA SER A 182 8.52 19.20 4.62
C SER A 182 8.07 18.01 3.76
N THR A 183 7.17 17.20 4.31
CA THR A 183 6.57 16.12 3.56
C THR A 183 5.15 16.51 3.14
N ILE A 184 4.77 16.06 1.96
CA ILE A 184 3.40 16.15 1.49
C ILE A 184 2.66 14.92 2.02
N SER A 185 1.86 15.12 3.07
CA SER A 185 1.09 14.04 3.68
C SER A 185 -0.13 13.68 2.82
N PRO A 186 -0.33 12.41 2.44
CA PRO A 186 -1.54 11.96 1.75
C PRO A 186 -2.83 12.29 2.53
N LEU A 187 -2.81 12.20 3.86
CA LEU A 187 -3.96 12.59 4.70
C LEU A 187 -4.33 14.06 4.55
N VAL A 188 -3.34 14.95 4.43
CA VAL A 188 -3.57 16.39 4.30
C VAL A 188 -4.05 16.74 2.89
N VAL A 189 -3.46 16.13 1.87
CA VAL A 189 -3.83 16.38 0.46
C VAL A 189 -5.25 15.90 0.17
N HIS A 190 -5.60 14.71 0.66
CA HIS A 190 -6.90 14.08 0.39
C HIS A 190 -7.88 14.21 1.55
N ARG A 191 -7.68 15.21 2.45
CA ARG A 191 -8.51 15.42 3.63
C ARG A 191 -9.99 15.54 3.32
N ASP A 192 -10.34 16.20 2.20
CA ASP A 192 -11.73 16.41 1.81
C ASP A 192 -12.40 15.10 1.38
N THR A 193 -11.66 14.24 0.69
CA THR A 193 -12.12 12.90 0.32
C THR A 193 -12.36 12.04 1.58
N PHE A 194 -11.41 11.98 2.50
CA PHE A 194 -11.57 11.25 3.76
C PHE A 194 -12.69 11.86 4.63
N GLY A 195 -12.79 13.19 4.66
CA GLY A 195 -13.85 13.91 5.36
C GLY A 195 -15.23 13.57 4.83
N LEU A 196 -15.39 13.50 3.52
CA LEU A 196 -16.64 13.08 2.89
C LEU A 196 -17.03 11.65 3.26
N MET A 197 -16.04 10.72 3.29
CA MET A 197 -16.28 9.33 3.70
C MET A 197 -16.81 9.25 5.13
N LEU A 198 -16.16 9.93 6.07
CA LEU A 198 -16.58 9.96 7.48
C LEU A 198 -17.95 10.64 7.65
N ALA A 199 -18.21 11.73 6.93
CA ALA A 199 -19.50 12.42 6.97
C ALA A 199 -20.63 11.55 6.41
N ALA A 200 -20.39 10.83 5.32
CA ALA A 200 -21.36 9.90 4.74
C ALA A 200 -21.69 8.74 5.69
N GLU A 201 -20.67 8.18 6.36
CA GLU A 201 -20.86 7.12 7.36
C GLU A 201 -21.65 7.63 8.57
N ARG A 202 -21.32 8.83 9.07
CA ARG A 202 -22.06 9.48 10.17
C ARG A 202 -23.52 9.76 9.78
N TYR A 203 -23.75 10.26 8.56
CA TYR A 203 -25.09 10.49 8.05
C TYR A 203 -25.90 9.18 8.02
N ALA A 204 -25.35 8.13 7.43
CA ALA A 204 -25.99 6.82 7.37
C ALA A 204 -26.30 6.27 8.79
N SER A 205 -25.32 6.37 9.70
CA SER A 205 -25.49 5.94 11.10
C SER A 205 -26.59 6.72 11.80
N THR A 206 -26.61 8.05 11.65
CA THR A 206 -27.63 8.90 12.25
C THR A 206 -29.03 8.58 11.70
N LEU A 207 -29.15 8.36 10.40
CA LEU A 207 -30.41 7.97 9.77
C LEU A 207 -30.92 6.64 10.34
N LEU A 208 -30.05 5.64 10.45
CA LEU A 208 -30.40 4.32 11.02
C LEU A 208 -30.76 4.40 12.50
N VAL A 209 -30.00 5.16 13.31
CA VAL A 209 -30.31 5.40 14.74
C VAL A 209 -31.66 6.09 14.92
N ASN A 210 -32.04 6.95 13.99
CA ASN A 210 -33.36 7.62 13.98
C ASN A 210 -34.46 6.73 13.37
N GLY A 211 -34.23 5.44 13.15
CA GLY A 211 -35.22 4.51 12.62
C GLY A 211 -35.49 4.69 11.12
N GLY A 212 -34.54 5.27 10.38
CA GLY A 212 -34.69 5.54 8.95
C GLY A 212 -35.63 6.73 8.63
N VAL A 213 -36.07 7.50 9.64
CA VAL A 213 -36.93 8.65 9.44
C VAL A 213 -36.09 9.86 9.08
N PRO A 214 -36.29 10.47 7.91
CA PRO A 214 -35.60 11.70 7.53
C PRO A 214 -36.08 12.87 8.42
N PRO A 215 -35.37 14.02 8.44
CA PRO A 215 -35.89 15.22 9.09
C PRO A 215 -37.27 15.58 8.57
N LEU A 216 -38.19 15.86 9.46
CA LEU A 216 -39.58 16.16 9.14
C LEU A 216 -39.91 17.63 9.42
N ALA A 217 -40.56 18.29 8.47
CA ALA A 217 -41.25 19.56 8.74
C ALA A 217 -42.65 19.28 9.23
N LEU A 218 -43.04 20.02 10.28
CA LEU A 218 -44.40 20.06 10.72
C LEU A 218 -45.11 21.21 10.00
N GLU A 219 -46.01 20.89 9.08
CA GLU A 219 -46.90 21.88 8.49
C GLU A 219 -48.08 22.14 9.44
N THR A 220 -48.29 23.40 9.77
CA THR A 220 -49.29 23.84 10.72
C THR A 220 -50.41 24.59 10.01
N PRO A 221 -51.67 24.50 10.47
CA PRO A 221 -52.76 25.29 9.91
C PRO A 221 -52.48 26.79 10.04
N ALA A 222 -52.90 27.60 9.04
CA ALA A 222 -52.67 29.05 9.01
C ALA A 222 -53.27 29.82 10.22
N ALA A 223 -54.23 29.24 10.89
CA ALA A 223 -54.89 29.81 12.07
C ALA A 223 -54.32 29.34 13.41
N SER A 224 -53.22 28.57 13.45
CA SER A 224 -52.62 28.04 14.66
C SER A 224 -51.79 29.10 15.40
N SER A 225 -51.87 29.16 16.74
CA SER A 225 -51.01 30.04 17.53
C SER A 225 -49.58 29.52 17.64
N PRO A 226 -48.59 30.43 17.82
CA PRO A 226 -47.20 30.01 18.01
C PRO A 226 -47.01 29.00 19.16
N GLU A 227 -47.74 29.18 20.25
CA GLU A 227 -47.68 28.28 21.42
C GLU A 227 -48.27 26.90 21.11
N ALA A 228 -49.33 26.81 20.28
CA ALA A 228 -49.88 25.53 19.82
C ALA A 228 -48.90 24.78 18.91
N ASN A 229 -48.20 25.50 18.03
CA ASN A 229 -47.18 24.93 17.15
C ASN A 229 -46.02 24.38 17.96
N THR A 230 -45.52 25.10 18.96
CA THR A 230 -44.45 24.64 19.84
C THR A 230 -44.84 23.38 20.59
N ARG A 231 -46.05 23.35 21.21
CA ARG A 231 -46.56 22.17 21.92
C ARG A 231 -46.72 20.96 21.00
N ALA A 232 -47.25 21.17 19.79
CA ALA A 232 -47.38 20.09 18.80
C ALA A 232 -46.00 19.54 18.36
N SER A 233 -45.04 20.43 18.12
CA SER A 233 -43.66 20.06 17.80
C SER A 233 -42.98 19.22 18.90
N GLU A 234 -43.13 19.65 20.18
CA GLU A 234 -42.59 18.94 21.33
C GLU A 234 -43.24 17.57 21.54
N GLN A 235 -44.58 17.50 21.40
CA GLN A 235 -45.32 16.24 21.51
C GLN A 235 -44.90 15.25 20.42
N ILE A 236 -44.83 15.73 19.18
CA ILE A 236 -44.43 14.89 18.04
C ILE A 236 -42.96 14.42 18.19
N SER A 237 -42.07 15.32 18.61
CA SER A 237 -40.64 14.95 18.84
C SER A 237 -40.50 13.92 19.97
N THR A 238 -41.30 14.04 21.02
CA THR A 238 -41.32 13.08 22.13
C THR A 238 -41.84 11.73 21.68
N ILE A 239 -42.89 11.70 20.86
CA ILE A 239 -43.45 10.44 20.32
C ILE A 239 -42.48 9.79 19.35
N ILE A 240 -41.84 10.56 18.47
CA ILE A 240 -40.80 10.05 17.57
C ILE A 240 -39.61 9.48 18.37
N ALA A 241 -39.18 10.17 19.42
CA ALA A 241 -38.11 9.71 20.30
C ALA A 241 -38.50 8.43 21.07
N ALA A 242 -39.76 8.31 21.51
CA ALA A 242 -40.27 7.09 22.14
C ALA A 242 -40.42 5.92 21.15
N ASN A 243 -40.77 6.20 19.88
CA ASN A 243 -40.92 5.20 18.83
C ASN A 243 -39.61 4.67 18.31
N LYS A 244 -38.46 5.34 18.57
CA LYS A 244 -37.12 4.80 18.27
C LYS A 244 -36.87 3.40 18.85
N ARG A 245 -37.58 3.04 19.92
CA ARG A 245 -37.47 1.72 20.57
C ARG A 245 -38.53 0.70 20.14
N HIS A 246 -39.59 1.13 19.41
CA HIS A 246 -40.70 0.27 18.99
C HIS A 246 -41.20 0.65 17.58
N ALA A 247 -40.64 0.01 16.59
CA ALA A 247 -40.72 0.35 15.15
C ALA A 247 -42.14 0.33 14.50
N ASN A 248 -43.25 0.19 15.24
CA ASN A 248 -44.58 -0.02 14.62
C ASN A 248 -45.72 0.77 15.26
N LYS A 249 -45.46 1.94 15.86
CA LYS A 249 -46.58 2.76 16.38
C LYS A 249 -47.00 3.81 15.36
N VAL A 250 -48.28 3.83 15.06
CA VAL A 250 -48.91 4.89 14.27
C VAL A 250 -48.85 6.21 15.07
N LEU A 251 -48.36 7.26 14.41
CA LEU A 251 -48.32 8.61 15.00
C LEU A 251 -49.63 9.31 14.72
N PRO A 252 -50.48 9.55 15.72
CA PRO A 252 -51.68 10.35 15.53
C PRO A 252 -51.30 11.84 15.40
N LEU A 253 -51.67 12.47 14.29
CA LEU A 253 -51.51 13.90 14.08
C LEU A 253 -52.79 14.63 14.44
N PRO A 254 -52.71 15.81 15.07
CA PRO A 254 -53.89 16.67 15.25
C PRO A 254 -54.47 17.08 13.89
N THR A 255 -55.77 17.38 13.85
CA THR A 255 -56.45 17.78 12.63
C THR A 255 -55.83 19.04 12.03
N GLY A 256 -55.48 18.98 10.74
CA GLY A 256 -54.87 20.08 10.01
C GLY A 256 -53.33 20.16 10.10
N PHE A 257 -52.67 19.28 10.88
CA PHE A 257 -51.23 19.17 10.87
C PHE A 257 -50.81 18.05 9.92
N SER A 258 -49.75 18.31 9.12
CA SER A 258 -49.11 17.30 8.28
C SER A 258 -47.61 17.26 8.53
N LEU A 259 -47.02 16.08 8.32
CA LEU A 259 -45.57 15.89 8.40
C LEU A 259 -45.02 15.68 6.97
N THR A 260 -44.22 16.63 6.57
CA THR A 260 -43.56 16.54 5.25
C THR A 260 -42.08 16.31 5.47
N PRO A 261 -41.47 15.32 4.83
CA PRO A 261 -40.02 15.11 4.93
C PRO A 261 -39.27 16.29 4.33
N ILE A 262 -38.38 16.89 5.15
CA ILE A 262 -37.46 17.94 4.70
C ILE A 262 -36.20 17.26 4.16
N GLY A 263 -35.90 17.50 2.91
CA GLY A 263 -34.67 17.02 2.30
C GLY A 263 -34.92 16.08 1.14
N VAL A 264 -33.92 15.96 0.34
CA VAL A 264 -33.89 15.04 -0.78
C VAL A 264 -34.06 13.64 -0.19
N ASN A 265 -35.02 12.90 -0.66
CA ASN A 265 -35.08 11.46 -0.47
C ASN A 265 -33.73 10.92 -0.99
N ALA A 266 -32.73 10.82 -0.12
CA ALA A 266 -31.48 10.16 -0.46
C ALA A 266 -31.85 8.72 -0.75
N ARG A 267 -32.11 8.47 -2.02
CA ARG A 267 -32.43 7.12 -2.47
C ARG A 267 -31.34 6.23 -1.93
N ASP A 268 -31.70 5.15 -1.28
CA ASP A 268 -30.75 4.19 -0.69
C ASP A 268 -29.69 3.74 -1.72
N GLN A 269 -30.03 3.73 -3.00
CA GLN A 269 -29.12 3.52 -4.11
C GLN A 269 -28.00 4.56 -4.21
N GLN A 270 -28.28 5.86 -4.06
CA GLN A 270 -27.25 6.90 -4.18
C GLN A 270 -26.23 6.83 -3.04
N LEU A 271 -26.64 6.44 -1.85
CA LEU A 271 -25.74 6.22 -0.72
C LEU A 271 -24.86 4.99 -0.96
N LEU A 272 -25.41 3.92 -1.54
CA LEU A 272 -24.66 2.71 -1.88
C LEU A 272 -23.65 2.99 -2.99
N GLU A 273 -24.06 3.67 -4.06
CA GLU A 273 -23.18 4.10 -5.15
C GLU A 273 -22.05 5.01 -4.64
N LEU A 274 -22.36 5.95 -3.72
CA LEU A 274 -21.35 6.80 -3.10
C LEU A 274 -20.33 5.96 -2.32
N ARG A 275 -20.76 4.95 -1.56
CA ARG A 275 -19.86 4.08 -0.81
C ARG A 275 -18.96 3.23 -1.73
N GLN A 276 -19.50 2.74 -2.84
CA GLN A 276 -18.70 2.03 -3.85
C GLN A 276 -17.69 2.97 -4.52
N PHE A 277 -18.11 4.18 -4.89
CA PHE A 277 -17.20 5.19 -5.43
C PHE A 277 -16.06 5.51 -4.44
N GLN A 278 -16.36 5.61 -3.15
CA GLN A 278 -15.36 5.87 -2.11
C GLN A 278 -14.28 4.79 -2.02
N ILE A 279 -14.61 3.52 -2.22
CA ILE A 279 -13.62 2.43 -2.28
C ILE A 279 -12.63 2.67 -3.44
N GLY A 280 -13.15 3.06 -4.62
CA GLY A 280 -12.35 3.41 -5.77
C GLY A 280 -11.42 4.61 -5.53
N GLU A 281 -11.87 5.62 -4.77
CA GLU A 281 -11.03 6.77 -4.40
C GLU A 281 -9.87 6.35 -3.47
N VAL A 282 -10.12 5.53 -2.45
CA VAL A 282 -9.07 4.99 -1.59
C VAL A 282 -8.08 4.16 -2.39
N ALA A 283 -8.59 3.35 -3.33
CA ALA A 283 -7.77 2.53 -4.22
C ALA A 283 -6.81 3.38 -5.07
N ARG A 284 -7.29 4.54 -5.59
CA ARG A 284 -6.46 5.51 -6.34
C ARG A 284 -5.43 6.21 -5.46
N ILE A 285 -5.83 6.68 -4.27
CA ILE A 285 -4.94 7.38 -3.33
C ILE A 285 -3.77 6.49 -2.90
N LEU A 286 -4.03 5.21 -2.65
CA LEU A 286 -3.02 4.26 -2.15
C LEU A 286 -2.43 3.37 -3.26
N ASN A 287 -2.79 3.64 -4.52
CA ASN A 287 -2.29 2.93 -5.69
C ASN A 287 -2.46 1.40 -5.59
N ILE A 288 -3.66 0.95 -5.22
CA ILE A 288 -4.02 -0.46 -5.09
C ILE A 288 -5.24 -0.78 -5.94
N ALA A 289 -5.30 -1.99 -6.52
CA ALA A 289 -6.47 -2.38 -7.29
C ALA A 289 -7.71 -2.53 -6.38
N PRO A 290 -8.91 -2.02 -6.76
CA PRO A 290 -10.13 -2.16 -5.96
C PRO A 290 -10.47 -3.61 -5.60
N ALA A 291 -10.17 -4.56 -6.48
CA ALA A 291 -10.35 -5.99 -6.23
C ALA A 291 -9.57 -6.50 -5.01
N MET A 292 -8.39 -5.92 -4.71
CA MET A 292 -7.61 -6.24 -3.50
C MET A 292 -8.24 -5.68 -2.22
N LEU A 293 -9.18 -4.75 -2.35
CA LEU A 293 -10.02 -4.24 -1.27
C LEU A 293 -11.35 -4.98 -1.15
N HIS A 294 -11.44 -6.16 -1.79
CA HIS A 294 -12.64 -7.00 -1.87
C HIS A 294 -13.82 -6.34 -2.61
N ASP A 295 -13.57 -5.32 -3.44
CA ASP A 295 -14.56 -4.78 -4.36
C ASP A 295 -14.44 -5.50 -5.72
N LEU A 296 -15.31 -6.48 -5.93
CA LEU A 296 -15.37 -7.29 -7.14
C LEU A 296 -16.36 -6.74 -8.18
N SER A 297 -16.93 -5.57 -7.95
CA SER A 297 -17.95 -4.98 -8.84
C SER A 297 -17.42 -4.71 -10.25
N THR A 298 -16.10 -4.49 -10.39
CA THR A 298 -15.42 -4.17 -11.67
C THR A 298 -14.39 -5.23 -12.10
N GLY A 299 -14.21 -6.31 -11.34
CA GLY A 299 -13.16 -7.31 -11.58
C GLY A 299 -13.67 -8.59 -12.22
N THR A 300 -13.05 -9.01 -13.33
CA THR A 300 -13.16 -10.37 -13.86
C THR A 300 -12.03 -11.22 -13.32
N TYR A 301 -12.32 -12.45 -12.92
CA TYR A 301 -11.33 -13.40 -12.36
C TYR A 301 -10.14 -13.70 -13.27
N SER A 302 -10.26 -13.46 -14.57
CA SER A 302 -9.18 -13.70 -15.55
C SER A 302 -7.99 -12.74 -15.46
N ASN A 303 -8.06 -11.65 -14.67
CA ASN A 303 -7.01 -10.64 -14.57
C ASN A 303 -6.29 -10.61 -13.21
N VAL A 304 -6.52 -11.58 -12.34
CA VAL A 304 -5.94 -11.57 -10.98
C VAL A 304 -4.42 -11.62 -11.00
N GLU A 305 -3.84 -12.42 -11.87
CA GLU A 305 -2.38 -12.54 -12.00
C GLU A 305 -1.75 -11.22 -12.47
N GLN A 306 -2.35 -10.59 -13.49
CA GLN A 306 -1.89 -9.29 -13.97
C GLN A 306 -2.06 -8.18 -12.92
N GLN A 307 -3.12 -8.22 -12.11
CA GLN A 307 -3.33 -7.28 -11.02
C GLN A 307 -2.31 -7.46 -9.90
N ASN A 308 -1.94 -8.71 -9.57
CA ASN A 308 -0.89 -8.99 -8.59
C ASN A 308 0.48 -8.50 -9.09
N LEU A 309 0.78 -8.69 -10.37
CA LEU A 309 2.02 -8.20 -10.98
C LEU A 309 2.07 -6.66 -10.97
N ASN A 310 0.96 -6.01 -11.36
CA ASN A 310 0.85 -4.54 -11.31
C ASN A 310 1.00 -4.02 -9.88
N PHE A 311 0.38 -4.67 -8.89
CA PHE A 311 0.54 -4.31 -7.48
C PHE A 311 1.99 -4.44 -7.02
N ALA A 312 2.66 -5.55 -7.37
CA ALA A 312 4.07 -5.72 -7.05
C ALA A 312 4.94 -4.61 -7.67
N GLN A 313 4.80 -4.37 -8.99
CA GLN A 313 5.65 -3.44 -9.73
C GLN A 313 5.39 -1.96 -9.42
N HIS A 314 4.13 -1.57 -9.25
CA HIS A 314 3.76 -0.15 -9.16
C HIS A 314 3.45 0.32 -7.74
N THR A 315 3.20 -0.60 -6.80
CA THR A 315 2.89 -0.23 -5.41
C THR A 315 4.00 -0.67 -4.45
N ILE A 316 4.43 -1.93 -4.53
CA ILE A 316 5.37 -2.48 -3.55
C ILE A 316 6.81 -2.09 -3.87
N VAL A 317 7.28 -2.32 -5.11
CA VAL A 317 8.68 -2.05 -5.50
C VAL A 317 9.11 -0.61 -5.21
N PRO A 318 8.35 0.45 -5.55
CA PRO A 318 8.77 1.82 -5.25
C PRO A 318 8.90 2.12 -3.76
N LEU A 319 8.04 1.52 -2.92
CA LEU A 319 8.10 1.68 -1.46
C LEU A 319 9.29 0.93 -0.86
N VAL A 320 9.55 -0.26 -1.36
CA VAL A 320 10.71 -1.09 -0.97
C VAL A 320 12.00 -0.37 -1.30
N GLU A 321 12.14 0.13 -2.54
CA GLU A 321 13.31 0.86 -2.98
C GLU A 321 13.57 2.13 -2.15
N LEU A 322 12.53 2.90 -1.81
CA LEU A 322 12.62 4.05 -0.92
C LEU A 322 13.20 3.65 0.45
N ILE A 323 12.73 2.54 1.01
CA ILE A 323 13.18 2.04 2.32
C ILE A 323 14.64 1.58 2.24
N GLU A 324 14.99 0.81 1.21
CA GLU A 324 16.35 0.31 0.99
C GLU A 324 17.36 1.45 0.82
N GLN A 325 17.05 2.42 -0.03
CA GLN A 325 17.93 3.56 -0.29
C GLN A 325 18.22 4.37 0.97
N GLU A 326 17.20 4.69 1.78
CA GLU A 326 17.40 5.44 3.02
C GLU A 326 18.22 4.62 4.03
N MET A 327 17.92 3.33 4.20
CA MET A 327 18.66 2.46 5.10
C MET A 327 20.11 2.27 4.64
N ASN A 328 20.34 2.04 3.36
CA ASN A 328 21.67 1.88 2.80
C ASN A 328 22.52 3.16 2.95
N ALA A 329 21.92 4.32 2.70
CA ALA A 329 22.62 5.60 2.84
C ALA A 329 23.03 5.90 4.29
N LYS A 330 22.22 5.50 5.28
CA LYS A 330 22.42 5.87 6.69
C LYS A 330 23.16 4.82 7.50
N LEU A 331 22.91 3.53 7.25
CA LEU A 331 23.50 2.45 8.04
C LEU A 331 24.92 2.11 7.60
N PHE A 332 25.22 2.23 6.29
CA PHE A 332 26.53 1.85 5.77
C PHE A 332 27.40 3.06 5.40
N GLY A 333 26.82 4.17 4.97
CA GLY A 333 27.54 5.38 4.61
C GLY A 333 28.66 5.11 3.59
N LYS A 334 29.57 6.10 3.44
CA LYS A 334 30.70 5.98 2.52
C LYS A 334 31.81 4.99 2.94
N LYS A 335 31.82 4.57 4.20
CA LYS A 335 32.90 3.72 4.76
C LYS A 335 32.69 2.21 4.54
N ASN A 336 31.45 1.76 4.32
CA ASN A 336 31.12 0.34 4.15
C ASN A 336 30.42 0.09 2.82
N SER A 337 31.07 0.47 1.72
CA SER A 337 30.53 0.32 0.36
C SER A 337 30.25 -1.11 -0.09
N ASN A 338 30.72 -2.11 0.67
CA ASN A 338 30.57 -3.52 0.32
C ASN A 338 29.39 -4.22 0.99
N SER A 339 28.67 -3.55 1.87
CA SER A 339 27.49 -4.09 2.53
C SER A 339 26.26 -3.26 2.19
N PHE A 340 25.14 -3.93 1.99
CA PHE A 340 23.85 -3.31 1.71
C PHE A 340 22.71 -4.17 2.23
N VAL A 341 21.54 -3.56 2.38
CA VAL A 341 20.30 -4.26 2.71
C VAL A 341 19.39 -4.29 1.51
N GLU A 342 18.68 -5.40 1.34
CA GLU A 342 17.78 -5.63 0.23
C GLU A 342 16.61 -6.51 0.66
N PHE A 343 15.43 -6.22 0.14
CA PHE A 343 14.26 -7.08 0.30
C PHE A 343 14.28 -8.19 -0.75
N ASP A 344 13.94 -9.37 -0.34
CA ASP A 344 13.72 -10.49 -1.26
C ASP A 344 12.30 -10.38 -1.85
N LEU A 345 12.23 -9.91 -3.09
CA LEU A 345 10.97 -9.73 -3.83
C LEU A 345 10.51 -11.02 -4.53
N ASP A 346 11.34 -12.06 -4.58
CA ASP A 346 11.01 -13.34 -5.24
C ASP A 346 9.75 -13.95 -4.62
N GLY A 347 9.51 -13.68 -3.33
CA GLY A 347 8.31 -14.11 -2.62
C GLY A 347 7.00 -13.52 -3.16
N LEU A 348 7.02 -12.32 -3.76
CA LEU A 348 5.85 -11.68 -4.36
C LEU A 348 5.51 -12.26 -5.74
N GLN A 349 6.54 -12.70 -6.46
CA GLN A 349 6.41 -13.33 -7.76
C GLN A 349 6.16 -14.84 -7.64
N ARG A 350 6.11 -15.37 -6.42
CA ARG A 350 5.73 -16.76 -6.13
C ARG A 350 4.23 -16.95 -6.45
N GLY A 351 3.90 -16.71 -7.71
CA GLY A 351 2.75 -17.28 -8.36
C GLY A 351 2.73 -18.80 -8.18
N ASP A 352 1.78 -19.47 -8.77
CA ASP A 352 1.57 -20.91 -8.75
C ASP A 352 2.89 -21.70 -8.66
N PHE A 353 2.90 -22.67 -7.74
CA PHE A 353 4.01 -23.64 -7.56
C PHE A 353 4.51 -24.22 -8.89
N THR A 354 3.61 -24.45 -9.82
CA THR A 354 3.90 -24.96 -11.17
C THR A 354 4.77 -24.00 -11.98
N SER A 355 4.45 -22.72 -12.01
CA SER A 355 5.21 -21.69 -12.71
C SER A 355 6.62 -21.55 -12.14
N ARG A 356 6.77 -21.61 -10.81
CA ARG A 356 8.07 -21.58 -10.15
C ARG A 356 8.92 -22.80 -10.48
N MET A 357 8.34 -24.01 -10.36
CA MET A 357 9.06 -25.25 -10.68
C MET A 357 9.46 -25.29 -12.16
N THR A 358 8.62 -24.79 -13.05
CA THR A 358 8.92 -24.68 -14.48
C THR A 358 10.08 -23.71 -14.72
N GLY A 359 10.07 -22.53 -14.05
CA GLY A 359 11.17 -21.57 -14.13
C GLY A 359 12.50 -22.12 -13.63
N LEU A 360 12.51 -22.78 -12.46
CA LEU A 360 13.71 -23.42 -11.91
C LEU A 360 14.20 -24.57 -12.82
N ALA A 361 13.31 -25.39 -13.34
CA ALA A 361 13.66 -26.46 -14.29
C ALA A 361 14.26 -25.89 -15.58
N MET A 362 13.72 -24.78 -16.09
CA MET A 362 14.27 -24.10 -17.26
C MET A 362 15.65 -23.51 -16.97
N ALA A 363 15.85 -22.86 -15.82
CA ALA A 363 17.13 -22.28 -15.43
C ALA A 363 18.25 -23.36 -15.29
N VAL A 364 17.93 -24.52 -14.71
CA VAL A 364 18.86 -25.66 -14.63
C VAL A 364 19.14 -26.22 -16.03
N ASN A 365 18.13 -26.43 -16.86
CA ASN A 365 18.28 -27.01 -18.21
C ASN A 365 19.04 -26.08 -19.16
N THR A 366 19.03 -24.78 -18.93
CA THR A 366 19.77 -23.77 -19.70
C THR A 366 21.18 -23.52 -19.15
N ALA A 367 21.61 -24.23 -18.11
CA ALA A 367 22.88 -24.05 -17.41
C ALA A 367 23.08 -22.64 -16.83
N LEU A 368 21.99 -21.95 -16.42
CA LEU A 368 22.04 -20.67 -15.71
C LEU A 368 22.36 -20.87 -14.24
N ILE A 369 21.82 -21.93 -13.63
CA ILE A 369 22.02 -22.30 -12.23
C ILE A 369 22.31 -23.81 -12.12
N THR A 370 23.00 -24.19 -11.05
CA THR A 370 23.22 -25.60 -10.72
C THR A 370 21.96 -26.21 -10.07
N PRO A 371 21.80 -27.55 -10.12
CA PRO A 371 20.73 -28.22 -9.38
C PRO A 371 20.73 -27.91 -7.88
N ASN A 372 21.87 -27.75 -7.23
CA ASN A 372 21.96 -27.41 -5.82
C ASN A 372 21.58 -25.96 -5.54
N GLU A 373 21.90 -25.01 -6.42
CA GLU A 373 21.40 -23.63 -6.35
C GLU A 373 19.88 -23.58 -6.50
N ALA A 374 19.30 -24.33 -7.47
CA ALA A 374 17.85 -24.43 -7.62
C ALA A 374 17.17 -25.03 -6.36
N ARG A 375 17.80 -26.05 -5.74
CA ARG A 375 17.36 -26.64 -4.48
C ARG A 375 17.43 -25.66 -3.33
N ALA A 376 18.49 -24.86 -3.25
CA ALA A 376 18.65 -23.82 -2.23
C ALA A 376 17.58 -22.72 -2.36
N LEU A 377 17.25 -22.32 -3.59
CA LEU A 377 16.13 -21.38 -3.86
C LEU A 377 14.78 -21.96 -3.42
N ASP A 378 14.63 -23.30 -3.41
CA ASP A 378 13.43 -23.97 -2.92
C ASP A 378 13.54 -24.44 -1.45
N ASN A 379 14.56 -23.97 -0.70
CA ASN A 379 14.85 -24.34 0.69
C ASN A 379 15.03 -25.87 0.89
N ARG A 380 15.58 -26.57 -0.09
CA ARG A 380 15.91 -28.00 -0.02
C ARG A 380 17.39 -28.20 0.23
N PRO A 381 17.81 -29.20 0.99
CA PRO A 381 19.22 -29.48 1.23
C PRO A 381 19.94 -29.88 -0.08
N PRO A 382 21.24 -29.55 -0.23
CA PRO A 382 22.01 -29.91 -1.38
C PRO A 382 22.13 -31.44 -1.51
N LEU A 383 22.35 -31.91 -2.72
CA LEU A 383 22.64 -33.32 -3.04
C LEU A 383 24.03 -33.45 -3.66
N GLU A 384 24.67 -34.57 -3.39
CA GLU A 384 25.97 -34.91 -4.00
C GLU A 384 25.84 -34.96 -5.52
N GLY A 385 26.78 -34.34 -6.24
CA GLY A 385 26.77 -34.21 -7.70
C GLY A 385 25.86 -33.11 -8.25
N GLY A 386 25.17 -32.33 -7.41
CA GLY A 386 24.29 -31.26 -7.85
C GLY A 386 24.95 -29.89 -8.06
N ASP A 387 26.28 -29.79 -7.94
CA ASP A 387 27.02 -28.51 -8.07
C ASP A 387 27.55 -28.29 -9.50
N GLU A 388 27.29 -29.21 -10.41
CA GLU A 388 27.69 -29.07 -11.80
C GLU A 388 26.57 -28.48 -12.64
N LEU A 389 26.94 -27.57 -13.58
CA LEU A 389 26.00 -27.02 -14.53
C LEU A 389 25.57 -28.09 -15.53
N MET A 390 24.26 -28.28 -15.66
CA MET A 390 23.67 -29.23 -16.58
C MET A 390 23.08 -28.52 -17.80
N ILE A 391 23.33 -29.03 -18.98
CA ILE A 391 22.72 -28.54 -20.22
C ILE A 391 21.98 -29.68 -20.90
N GLN A 392 20.83 -29.41 -21.47
CA GLN A 392 20.09 -30.41 -22.23
C GLN A 392 20.90 -30.81 -23.46
N GLY A 393 21.14 -32.11 -23.65
CA GLY A 393 22.04 -32.66 -24.68
C GLY A 393 21.65 -32.33 -26.14
N ALA A 394 20.46 -31.80 -26.38
CA ALA A 394 20.02 -31.29 -27.68
C ALA A 394 20.55 -29.88 -28.02
N THR A 395 21.18 -29.19 -27.07
CA THR A 395 21.66 -27.80 -27.27
C THR A 395 23.08 -27.86 -27.86
N VAL A 396 23.21 -27.60 -29.16
CA VAL A 396 24.49 -27.58 -29.88
C VAL A 396 25.07 -26.16 -29.87
N ARG A 397 26.40 -26.05 -29.66
CA ARG A 397 27.09 -24.74 -29.73
C ARG A 397 27.00 -24.15 -31.14
N LEU A 398 26.56 -22.92 -31.28
CA LEU A 398 26.49 -22.16 -32.52
C LEU A 398 27.86 -22.00 -33.24
N LYS A 399 28.99 -22.35 -32.59
CA LYS A 399 30.37 -22.28 -33.11
C LYS A 399 31.05 -23.65 -33.13
N ALA A 400 30.33 -24.74 -33.04
CA ALA A 400 30.93 -26.04 -33.33
C ALA A 400 31.16 -26.14 -34.84
N GLN A 401 32.39 -26.14 -35.24
CA GLN A 401 32.82 -26.36 -36.64
C GLN A 401 32.28 -27.71 -37.12
N PRO A 402 31.72 -27.81 -38.34
CA PRO A 402 30.94 -28.97 -38.76
C PRO A 402 31.75 -30.17 -39.24
N ASP A 403 33.06 -30.23 -39.04
CA ASP A 403 33.90 -31.18 -39.80
C ASP A 403 34.07 -32.55 -39.15
N THR A 404 33.54 -32.82 -37.97
CA THR A 404 33.65 -34.16 -37.37
C THR A 404 32.33 -34.96 -37.33
N ALA A 405 31.17 -34.32 -37.43
CA ALA A 405 29.88 -35.02 -37.41
C ALA A 405 29.50 -35.62 -38.80
N ALA A 406 30.07 -35.11 -39.88
CA ALA A 406 29.80 -35.63 -41.23
C ALA A 406 30.56 -36.93 -41.55
N SER A 407 31.61 -37.23 -40.79
CA SER A 407 32.42 -38.44 -41.00
C SER A 407 31.85 -39.70 -40.34
N GLU A 408 31.08 -39.55 -39.26
CA GLU A 408 30.46 -40.71 -38.60
C GLU A 408 29.08 -41.08 -39.18
N ALA A 409 28.38 -40.15 -39.83
CA ALA A 409 27.10 -40.44 -40.50
C ALA A 409 27.27 -41.15 -41.87
N ALA A 410 28.49 -41.18 -42.42
CA ALA A 410 28.73 -41.79 -43.70
C ALA A 410 29.12 -43.33 -43.66
N GLN A 411 29.21 -43.88 -42.44
CA GLN A 411 29.62 -45.30 -42.27
C GLN A 411 28.48 -46.25 -41.83
N THR A 412 27.24 -45.80 -41.77
CA THR A 412 26.12 -46.69 -41.48
C THR A 412 24.97 -46.46 -42.47
N GLN A 413 25.19 -46.88 -43.72
CA GLN A 413 24.10 -47.20 -44.65
C GLN A 413 23.98 -48.72 -44.75
N PRO A 414 22.89 -49.35 -44.35
CA PRO A 414 22.60 -50.72 -44.68
C PRO A 414 22.19 -50.84 -46.18
N GLU A 415 22.78 -51.78 -46.84
CA GLU A 415 22.57 -52.24 -48.20
C GLU A 415 21.07 -52.42 -48.51
N HIS A 416 20.59 -51.71 -49.52
CA HIS A 416 19.23 -51.83 -50.04
C HIS A 416 19.10 -53.13 -50.84
N GLN A 417 18.41 -54.13 -50.29
CA GLN A 417 17.81 -55.19 -51.07
C GLN A 417 16.48 -54.75 -51.66
N GLN A 418 16.40 -54.77 -52.99
CA GLN A 418 15.18 -54.59 -53.76
C GLN A 418 14.21 -55.73 -53.50
N PRO A 419 12.89 -55.51 -53.31
CA PRO A 419 11.87 -56.53 -53.58
C PRO A 419 11.26 -56.33 -54.95
N ALA A 420 11.05 -57.48 -55.62
CA ALA A 420 10.44 -57.68 -56.92
C ALA A 420 8.95 -57.18 -56.95
N THR A 421 8.62 -56.72 -58.14
CA THR A 421 7.31 -56.51 -58.70
C THR A 421 6.34 -57.69 -58.54
N GLN A 422 5.13 -57.48 -58.09
CA GLN A 422 3.96 -58.21 -58.59
C GLN A 422 2.71 -57.36 -58.47
N ASP A 423 2.08 -57.36 -59.54
CA ASP A 423 0.90 -56.83 -60.18
C ASP A 423 -0.44 -57.11 -59.44
N GLU A 424 -1.40 -56.30 -59.86
CA GLU A 424 -2.82 -56.61 -60.05
C GLU A 424 -3.85 -56.20 -58.96
N THR A 425 -4.69 -55.33 -59.49
CA THR A 425 -6.19 -55.29 -59.47
C THR A 425 -6.89 -54.63 -58.34
N ASN A 426 -7.51 -53.50 -58.79
CA ASN A 426 -8.74 -52.92 -58.29
C ASN A 426 -9.93 -53.88 -58.35
N PRO A 427 -11.03 -53.76 -57.59
CA PRO A 427 -12.00 -52.69 -57.88
C PRO A 427 -12.76 -52.10 -56.68
N VAL A 428 -13.18 -50.84 -56.87
CA VAL A 428 -14.44 -50.14 -56.57
C VAL A 428 -15.48 -50.92 -55.74
N GLU A 429 -16.00 -50.30 -54.73
CA GLU A 429 -17.42 -50.10 -54.52
C GLU A 429 -17.77 -49.09 -53.43
N ASP A 430 -18.74 -48.27 -53.82
CA ASP A 430 -19.49 -47.29 -53.10
C ASP A 430 -20.23 -47.79 -51.86
N ASN A 431 -20.49 -46.90 -50.89
CA ASN A 431 -21.84 -46.47 -50.41
C ASN A 431 -21.70 -45.63 -49.15
N GLU A 432 -22.08 -44.44 -49.25
CA GLU A 432 -23.35 -43.77 -48.80
C GLU A 432 -23.90 -44.13 -47.43
N ASN A 433 -24.18 -43.06 -46.77
CA ASN A 433 -25.32 -42.73 -45.87
C ASN A 433 -25.12 -42.80 -44.34
N ALA A 434 -25.29 -41.61 -43.83
CA ALA A 434 -26.32 -41.13 -42.86
C ALA A 434 -26.25 -41.65 -41.42
N GLU A 435 -26.04 -40.83 -40.48
CA GLU A 435 -26.94 -40.01 -39.69
C GLU A 435 -26.12 -39.01 -38.80
#